data_5d6167d1a4f6337f38d79fe0bf92db8a
#
_entry.id   5d6167d1a4f6337f38d79fe0bf92db8a
#
_cell.length_a   1.000
_cell.length_b   1.000
_cell.length_c   1.000
_cell.angle_alpha   90.00
_cell.angle_beta   90.00
_cell.angle_gamma   90.00
#
_symmetry.space_group_name_H-M   'P 1'
#
loop_
_entity.id
_entity.type
_entity.pdbx_description
1 polymer ?
#
loop_
_entity_poly.entity_id
_entity_poly.type
_entity_poly.pdbx_seq_one_letter_code
_entity_poly.pdbx_strand_id
1 'polypeptide(L)'
;MLFRSARDGSEIVEPPSARVAGLIAQSDAERGFWFSPSNQVVTGVLRPARPVSWAINDPNTQANYLNEFSVATFVSHDGIRLWGNRTCATDSRWAFLSVRRTADMINESLVKAHLWAVDRNITRTYVEEVTEMVNAYLRQLKAQAAILGGRCWADPELNTAQAIADGRVYFDFDFTAPYPAEHIVFRSHLVGDYLEEIL
;
A
#
# COMPACT_ATOMS: atom_id res chain seq x y z
N MET A 1 20.16 -4.50 8.28
CA MET A 1 21.06 -4.27 7.13
C MET A 1 21.61 -2.86 7.24
N LEU A 2 22.81 -2.57 6.74
CA LEU A 2 23.37 -1.23 6.70
C LEU A 2 23.67 -0.85 5.24
N PHE A 3 23.66 0.43 4.93
CA PHE A 3 24.06 0.96 3.63
C PHE A 3 25.43 1.65 3.71
N ARG A 4 26.10 1.67 2.56
CA ARG A 4 27.22 2.55 2.32
C ARG A 4 26.77 3.67 1.38
N SER A 5 26.93 4.90 1.85
CA SER A 5 26.61 6.12 1.08
C SER A 5 27.85 7.01 0.97
N ALA A 6 27.88 7.91 -0.02
CA ALA A 6 28.93 8.90 -0.13
C ALA A 6 28.43 10.21 0.51
N ARG A 7 29.26 10.78 1.39
CA ARG A 7 29.08 12.12 1.92
C ARG A 7 30.42 12.83 1.91
N ASP A 8 30.46 13.99 1.30
CA ASP A 8 31.69 14.83 1.21
C ASP A 8 32.91 14.04 0.72
N GLY A 9 32.72 13.10 -0.22
CA GLY A 9 33.79 12.25 -0.77
C GLY A 9 34.21 11.06 0.10
N SER A 10 33.63 10.88 1.28
CA SER A 10 33.88 9.72 2.16
C SER A 10 32.74 8.71 2.10
N GLU A 11 33.07 7.42 2.22
CA GLU A 11 32.09 6.33 2.35
C GLU A 11 31.67 6.21 3.81
N ILE A 12 30.38 6.38 4.08
CA ILE A 12 29.82 6.19 5.42
C ILE A 12 28.87 4.98 5.44
N VAL A 13 28.75 4.36 6.60
CA VAL A 13 27.82 3.22 6.81
C VAL A 13 26.67 3.71 7.68
N GLU A 14 25.47 3.61 7.18
CA GLU A 14 24.26 4.11 7.84
C GLU A 14 23.10 3.10 7.82
N PRO A 15 22.14 3.19 8.77
CA PRO A 15 20.91 2.40 8.74
C PRO A 15 20.06 2.74 7.49
N PRO A 16 19.40 1.75 6.87
CA PRO A 16 18.60 1.97 5.68
C PRO A 16 17.24 2.62 5.96
N SER A 17 16.77 2.64 7.21
CA SER A 17 15.43 3.05 7.58
C SER A 17 15.06 4.46 7.10
N ALA A 18 15.98 5.43 7.25
CA ALA A 18 15.75 6.80 6.80
C ALA A 18 15.64 6.87 5.27
N ARG A 19 16.46 6.10 4.53
CA ARG A 19 16.42 6.04 3.07
C ARG A 19 15.14 5.38 2.58
N VAL A 20 14.69 4.31 3.24
CA VAL A 20 13.41 3.65 2.93
C VAL A 20 12.23 4.56 3.21
N ALA A 21 12.24 5.29 4.33
CA ALA A 21 11.20 6.26 4.62
C ALA A 21 11.14 7.38 3.56
N GLY A 22 12.30 7.89 3.13
CA GLY A 22 12.40 8.87 2.04
C GLY A 22 11.89 8.31 0.71
N LEU A 23 12.24 7.07 0.37
CA LEU A 23 11.74 6.38 -0.83
C LEU A 23 10.21 6.23 -0.81
N ILE A 24 9.65 5.85 0.34
CA ILE A 24 8.19 5.72 0.51
C ILE A 24 7.54 7.09 0.32
N ALA A 25 8.06 8.14 0.97
CA ALA A 25 7.51 9.48 0.84
C ALA A 25 7.58 10.02 -0.61
N GLN A 26 8.68 9.76 -1.31
CA GLN A 26 8.82 10.09 -2.72
C GLN A 26 7.80 9.31 -3.58
N SER A 27 7.69 8.00 -3.37
CA SER A 27 6.70 7.18 -4.08
C SER A 27 5.27 7.66 -3.86
N ASP A 28 4.94 8.08 -2.64
CA ASP A 28 3.62 8.62 -2.31
C ASP A 28 3.34 9.93 -3.06
N ALA A 29 4.33 10.81 -3.13
CA ALA A 29 4.19 12.10 -3.81
C ALA A 29 4.08 11.95 -5.34
N GLU A 30 4.80 11.01 -5.94
CA GLU A 30 4.85 10.82 -7.38
C GLU A 30 3.75 9.90 -7.92
N ARG A 31 3.36 8.88 -7.16
CA ARG A 31 2.46 7.81 -7.62
C ARG A 31 1.20 7.65 -6.78
N GLY A 32 1.26 8.02 -5.51
CA GLY A 32 0.21 7.84 -4.53
C GLY A 32 0.54 6.78 -3.47
N PHE A 33 -0.07 6.92 -2.29
CA PHE A 33 0.20 6.10 -1.09
C PHE A 33 -0.22 4.62 -1.25
N TRP A 34 -1.03 4.31 -2.25
CA TRP A 34 -1.53 2.95 -2.54
C TRP A 34 -0.58 2.12 -3.42
N PHE A 35 0.51 2.72 -3.91
CA PHE A 35 1.52 1.98 -4.65
C PHE A 35 2.53 1.28 -3.73
N SER A 36 2.99 0.11 -4.17
CA SER A 36 4.08 -0.59 -3.52
C SER A 36 5.38 0.20 -3.68
N PRO A 37 6.17 0.42 -2.61
CA PRO A 37 7.51 0.98 -2.70
C PRO A 37 8.56 -0.04 -3.16
N SER A 38 8.20 -1.32 -3.27
CA SER A 38 9.09 -2.38 -3.75
C SER A 38 9.50 -2.14 -5.20
N ASN A 39 10.67 -2.63 -5.57
CA ASN A 39 11.28 -2.47 -6.89
C ASN A 39 11.60 -1.02 -7.29
N GLN A 40 11.61 -0.08 -6.34
CA GLN A 40 12.04 1.29 -6.57
C GLN A 40 13.52 1.46 -6.25
N VAL A 41 14.21 2.31 -7.02
CA VAL A 41 15.63 2.61 -6.81
C VAL A 41 15.78 3.51 -5.58
N VAL A 42 16.68 3.13 -4.69
CA VAL A 42 17.04 3.94 -3.52
C VAL A 42 18.21 4.86 -3.90
N THR A 43 17.94 6.14 -3.99
CA THR A 43 18.94 7.14 -4.36
C THR A 43 19.93 7.43 -3.23
N GLY A 44 21.16 7.84 -3.60
CA GLY A 44 22.21 8.22 -2.66
C GLY A 44 22.82 7.04 -1.90
N VAL A 45 22.64 5.82 -2.36
CA VAL A 45 23.25 4.60 -1.83
C VAL A 45 24.24 4.05 -2.83
N LEU A 46 25.46 3.78 -2.41
CA LEU A 46 26.48 3.15 -3.24
C LEU A 46 26.27 1.64 -3.32
N ARG A 47 26.07 1.01 -2.17
CA ARG A 47 25.87 -0.43 -2.05
C ARG A 47 25.34 -0.83 -0.66
N PRO A 48 24.70 -2.01 -0.53
CA PRO A 48 24.48 -2.60 0.78
C PRO A 48 25.82 -2.93 1.45
N ALA A 49 25.92 -2.74 2.77
CA ALA A 49 27.10 -3.11 3.53
C ALA A 49 27.35 -4.64 3.52
N ARG A 50 26.26 -5.42 3.41
CA ARG A 50 26.29 -6.87 3.17
C ARG A 50 25.54 -7.16 1.87
N PRO A 51 26.21 -7.67 0.83
CA PRO A 51 25.55 -8.08 -0.40
C PRO A 51 24.50 -9.16 -0.12
N VAL A 52 23.39 -9.12 -0.87
CA VAL A 52 22.35 -10.12 -0.86
C VAL A 52 22.27 -10.68 -2.29
N SER A 53 22.38 -12.00 -2.45
CA SER A 53 22.24 -12.62 -3.76
C SER A 53 20.81 -12.48 -4.27
N TRP A 54 20.68 -12.14 -5.55
CA TRP A 54 19.43 -11.99 -6.25
C TRP A 54 19.59 -12.35 -7.72
N ALA A 55 18.62 -13.05 -8.27
CA ALA A 55 18.52 -13.33 -9.70
C ALA A 55 17.04 -13.47 -10.10
N ILE A 56 16.72 -13.10 -11.34
CA ILE A 56 15.37 -13.33 -11.89
C ILE A 56 15.16 -14.83 -12.06
N ASN A 57 13.99 -15.32 -11.67
CA ASN A 57 13.57 -16.72 -11.78
C ASN A 57 14.44 -17.75 -11.01
N ASP A 58 15.22 -17.29 -10.04
CA ASP A 58 15.96 -18.20 -9.16
C ASP A 58 15.43 -18.09 -7.72
N PRO A 59 14.68 -19.10 -7.24
CA PRO A 59 14.15 -19.11 -5.88
C PRO A 59 15.22 -19.35 -4.81
N ASN A 60 16.43 -19.81 -5.18
CA ASN A 60 17.49 -20.18 -4.24
C ASN A 60 18.34 -18.98 -3.79
N THR A 61 17.90 -17.76 -4.06
CA THR A 61 18.62 -16.54 -3.68
C THR A 61 18.34 -16.13 -2.24
N GLN A 62 19.28 -15.41 -1.62
CA GLN A 62 19.09 -14.87 -0.28
C GLN A 62 17.94 -13.84 -0.23
N ALA A 63 17.72 -13.09 -1.31
CA ALA A 63 16.61 -12.16 -1.40
C ALA A 63 15.26 -12.89 -1.34
N ASN A 64 15.11 -14.01 -2.06
CA ASN A 64 13.90 -14.82 -2.02
C ASN A 64 13.70 -15.42 -0.61
N TYR A 65 14.72 -16.00 -0.02
CA TYR A 65 14.67 -16.53 1.33
C TYR A 65 14.19 -15.48 2.35
N LEU A 66 14.70 -14.25 2.31
CA LEU A 66 14.26 -13.17 3.19
C LEU A 66 12.80 -12.80 2.96
N ASN A 67 12.37 -12.74 1.69
CA ASN A 67 10.98 -12.40 1.34
C ASN A 67 9.98 -13.49 1.76
N GLU A 68 10.36 -14.76 1.79
CA GLU A 68 9.53 -15.85 2.33
C GLU A 68 9.16 -15.62 3.81
N PHE A 69 10.04 -14.96 4.56
CA PHE A 69 9.79 -14.55 5.94
C PHE A 69 9.23 -13.13 6.05
N SER A 70 8.68 -12.57 4.99
CA SER A 70 8.14 -11.21 4.94
C SER A 70 9.15 -10.11 5.29
N VAL A 71 10.44 -10.36 5.08
CA VAL A 71 11.52 -9.40 5.30
C VAL A 71 11.87 -8.70 4.00
N ALA A 72 11.61 -7.40 3.93
CA ALA A 72 12.07 -6.58 2.83
C ALA A 72 13.60 -6.41 2.85
N THR A 73 14.23 -6.46 1.69
CA THR A 73 15.68 -6.38 1.53
C THR A 73 16.06 -5.42 0.40
N PHE A 74 17.32 -5.42 0.02
CA PHE A 74 17.82 -4.62 -1.11
C PHE A 74 18.54 -5.52 -2.08
N VAL A 75 18.25 -5.30 -3.35
CA VAL A 75 18.89 -6.03 -4.47
C VAL A 75 19.63 -5.05 -5.36
N SER A 76 20.70 -5.54 -6.01
CA SER A 76 21.47 -4.78 -7.01
C SER A 76 21.01 -5.19 -8.40
N HIS A 77 20.23 -4.34 -9.03
CA HIS A 77 19.78 -4.50 -10.41
C HIS A 77 19.42 -3.12 -10.96
N ASP A 78 20.21 -2.62 -11.88
CA ASP A 78 20.11 -1.24 -12.40
C ASP A 78 19.97 -0.21 -11.26
N GLY A 79 20.90 -0.25 -10.32
CA GLY A 79 20.88 0.49 -9.07
C GLY A 79 20.56 -0.40 -7.87
N ILE A 80 20.47 0.22 -6.70
CA ILE A 80 20.07 -0.45 -5.47
C ILE A 80 18.55 -0.28 -5.31
N ARG A 81 17.82 -1.40 -5.30
CA ARG A 81 16.35 -1.40 -5.23
C ARG A 81 15.86 -1.98 -3.91
N LEU A 82 14.82 -1.36 -3.37
CA LEU A 82 14.04 -1.98 -2.29
C LEU A 82 13.31 -3.20 -2.86
N TRP A 83 13.37 -4.33 -2.16
CA TRP A 83 12.77 -5.59 -2.59
C TRP A 83 11.96 -6.24 -1.49
N GLY A 84 10.66 -6.20 -1.64
CA GLY A 84 9.66 -6.72 -0.70
C GLY A 84 8.62 -5.66 -0.33
N ASN A 85 7.37 -6.09 -0.20
CA ASN A 85 6.21 -5.25 0.13
C ASN A 85 5.32 -5.92 1.19
N ARG A 86 5.86 -6.86 1.96
CA ARG A 86 5.08 -7.56 2.97
C ARG A 86 5.27 -6.94 4.35
N THR A 87 4.20 -7.02 5.14
CA THR A 87 4.19 -6.63 6.56
C THR A 87 4.42 -7.87 7.42
N CYS A 88 4.63 -7.67 8.73
CA CYS A 88 4.68 -8.76 9.71
C CYS A 88 3.28 -9.19 10.21
N ALA A 89 2.20 -8.80 9.53
CA ALA A 89 0.85 -9.16 9.93
C ALA A 89 0.60 -10.66 9.74
N THR A 90 -0.05 -11.28 10.71
CA THR A 90 -0.50 -12.68 10.64
C THR A 90 -1.79 -12.84 9.83
N ASP A 91 -2.60 -11.80 9.75
CA ASP A 91 -3.80 -11.73 8.92
C ASP A 91 -3.41 -11.45 7.47
N SER A 92 -3.75 -12.36 6.56
CA SER A 92 -3.44 -12.27 5.13
C SER A 92 -4.03 -11.02 4.45
N ARG A 93 -5.11 -10.46 4.97
CA ARG A 93 -5.71 -9.22 4.46
C ARG A 93 -4.76 -8.02 4.59
N TRP A 94 -3.90 -8.04 5.59
CA TRP A 94 -2.92 -6.98 5.89
C TRP A 94 -1.49 -7.36 5.51
N ALA A 95 -1.34 -8.41 4.72
CA ALA A 95 -0.02 -8.90 4.31
C ALA A 95 0.79 -7.88 3.52
N PHE A 96 0.14 -7.01 2.73
CA PHE A 96 0.82 -6.03 1.90
C PHE A 96 0.89 -4.65 2.55
N LEU A 97 2.08 -4.06 2.55
CA LEU A 97 2.34 -2.73 3.10
C LEU A 97 1.47 -1.66 2.42
N SER A 98 1.33 -1.70 1.08
CA SER A 98 0.51 -0.76 0.33
C SER A 98 -0.97 -0.85 0.72
N VAL A 99 -1.51 -2.06 0.93
CA VAL A 99 -2.88 -2.28 1.38
C VAL A 99 -3.09 -1.74 2.79
N ARG A 100 -2.18 -2.04 3.71
CA ARG A 100 -2.23 -1.55 5.09
C ARG A 100 -2.18 -0.02 5.14
N ARG A 101 -1.28 0.60 4.39
CA ARG A 101 -1.15 2.06 4.33
C ARG A 101 -2.38 2.73 3.71
N THR A 102 -3.01 2.08 2.71
CA THR A 102 -4.28 2.57 2.16
C THR A 102 -5.36 2.61 3.23
N ALA A 103 -5.48 1.57 4.04
CA ALA A 103 -6.41 1.56 5.17
C ALA A 103 -6.12 2.66 6.18
N ASP A 104 -4.86 2.83 6.57
CA ASP A 104 -4.45 3.85 7.53
C ASP A 104 -4.76 5.26 7.02
N MET A 105 -4.48 5.54 5.73
CA MET A 105 -4.79 6.83 5.10
C MET A 105 -6.30 7.12 5.05
N ILE A 106 -7.12 6.11 4.73
CA ILE A 106 -8.58 6.28 4.74
C ILE A 106 -9.07 6.59 6.15
N ASN A 107 -8.67 5.79 7.14
CA ASN A 107 -9.07 5.98 8.52
C ASN A 107 -8.67 7.36 9.06
N GLU A 108 -7.43 7.77 8.87
CA GLU A 108 -6.93 9.08 9.31
C GLU A 108 -7.65 10.23 8.60
N SER A 109 -7.91 10.10 7.31
CA SER A 109 -8.63 11.10 6.53
C SER A 109 -10.07 11.27 7.01
N LEU A 110 -10.76 10.17 7.31
CA LEU A 110 -12.13 10.21 7.83
C LEU A 110 -12.19 10.89 9.20
N VAL A 111 -11.26 10.56 10.11
CA VAL A 111 -11.20 11.21 11.43
C VAL A 111 -10.98 12.72 11.28
N LYS A 112 -10.04 13.15 10.45
CA LYS A 112 -9.74 14.57 10.23
C LYS A 112 -10.89 15.31 9.55
N ALA A 113 -11.53 14.69 8.55
CA ALA A 113 -12.60 15.32 7.78
C ALA A 113 -13.90 15.48 8.57
N HIS A 114 -14.13 14.69 9.64
CA HIS A 114 -15.39 14.70 10.37
C HIS A 114 -15.34 15.42 11.72
N LEU A 115 -14.29 16.20 12.00
CA LEU A 115 -14.24 17.01 13.21
C LEU A 115 -15.44 17.99 13.34
N TRP A 116 -15.95 18.48 12.20
CA TRP A 116 -17.13 19.35 12.14
C TRP A 116 -18.42 18.65 12.62
N ALA A 117 -18.45 17.33 12.55
CA ALA A 117 -19.63 16.52 12.89
C ALA A 117 -19.79 16.31 14.42
N VAL A 118 -18.73 16.58 15.19
CA VAL A 118 -18.74 16.45 16.66
C VAL A 118 -19.67 17.51 17.26
N ASP A 119 -20.45 17.13 18.28
CA ASP A 119 -21.42 17.94 19.00
C ASP A 119 -22.58 18.51 18.17
N ARG A 120 -22.80 18.01 16.96
CA ARG A 120 -23.98 18.37 16.17
C ARG A 120 -25.18 17.49 16.53
N ASN A 121 -26.36 18.05 16.35
CA ASN A 121 -27.60 17.32 16.58
C ASN A 121 -27.72 16.13 15.63
N ILE A 122 -27.97 14.95 16.18
CA ILE A 122 -28.20 13.73 15.41
C ILE A 122 -29.61 13.81 14.81
N THR A 123 -29.67 14.15 13.53
CA THR A 123 -30.89 14.18 12.72
C THR A 123 -30.73 13.28 11.51
N ARG A 124 -31.81 13.00 10.81
CA ARG A 124 -31.75 12.25 9.55
C ARG A 124 -30.82 12.93 8.54
N THR A 125 -30.94 14.25 8.40
CA THR A 125 -30.06 15.03 7.51
C THR A 125 -28.59 14.91 7.89
N TYR A 126 -28.28 14.96 9.20
CA TYR A 126 -26.92 14.77 9.69
C TYR A 126 -26.36 13.40 9.29
N VAL A 127 -27.12 12.33 9.47
CA VAL A 127 -26.71 10.96 9.07
C VAL A 127 -26.49 10.86 7.57
N GLU A 128 -27.37 11.46 6.78
CA GLU A 128 -27.26 11.51 5.32
C GLU A 128 -26.03 12.32 4.88
N GLU A 129 -25.76 13.47 5.50
CA GLU A 129 -24.58 14.32 5.20
C GLU A 129 -23.26 13.59 5.47
N VAL A 130 -23.12 12.96 6.64
CA VAL A 130 -21.91 12.20 6.99
C VAL A 130 -21.72 11.03 6.04
N THR A 131 -22.78 10.24 5.82
CA THR A 131 -22.73 9.09 4.91
C THR A 131 -22.32 9.49 3.49
N GLU A 132 -22.92 10.55 2.95
CA GLU A 132 -22.62 11.02 1.58
C GLU A 132 -21.21 11.61 1.47
N MET A 133 -20.73 12.32 2.50
CA MET A 133 -19.36 12.83 2.51
C MET A 133 -18.33 11.71 2.44
N VAL A 134 -18.50 10.64 3.24
CA VAL A 134 -17.61 9.45 3.19
C VAL A 134 -17.71 8.78 1.82
N ASN A 135 -18.93 8.59 1.30
CA ASN A 135 -19.13 7.99 -0.03
C ASN A 135 -18.50 8.82 -1.15
N ALA A 136 -18.58 10.14 -1.07
CA ALA A 136 -17.92 11.05 -2.03
C ALA A 136 -16.40 10.87 -2.00
N TYR A 137 -15.80 10.78 -0.82
CA TYR A 137 -14.38 10.52 -0.67
C TYR A 137 -13.97 9.15 -1.23
N LEU A 138 -14.73 8.08 -0.93
CA LEU A 138 -14.46 6.75 -1.49
C LEU A 138 -14.59 6.72 -3.01
N ARG A 139 -15.57 7.43 -3.60
CA ARG A 139 -15.68 7.59 -5.05
C ARG A 139 -14.47 8.32 -5.65
N GLN A 140 -13.96 9.35 -4.97
CA GLN A 140 -12.74 10.05 -5.40
C GLN A 140 -11.53 9.11 -5.39
N LEU A 141 -11.33 8.34 -4.31
CA LEU A 141 -10.24 7.35 -4.25
C LEU A 141 -10.37 6.28 -5.34
N LYS A 142 -11.58 5.84 -5.65
CA LYS A 142 -11.84 4.92 -6.75
C LYS A 142 -11.48 5.54 -8.11
N ALA A 143 -11.82 6.79 -8.34
CA ALA A 143 -11.48 7.51 -9.57
C ALA A 143 -9.96 7.66 -9.75
N GLN A 144 -9.20 7.74 -8.67
CA GLN A 144 -7.73 7.76 -8.65
C GLN A 144 -7.10 6.36 -8.74
N ALA A 145 -7.91 5.30 -8.78
CA ALA A 145 -7.49 3.91 -8.67
C ALA A 145 -6.73 3.56 -7.35
N ALA A 146 -6.93 4.37 -6.31
CA ALA A 146 -6.41 4.11 -4.97
C ALA A 146 -7.16 2.97 -4.27
N ILE A 147 -8.44 2.79 -4.61
CA ILE A 147 -9.26 1.64 -4.22
C ILE A 147 -10.04 1.13 -5.43
N LEU A 148 -10.44 -0.13 -5.40
CA LEU A 148 -11.26 -0.76 -6.44
C LEU A 148 -12.75 -0.44 -6.25
N GLY A 149 -13.17 -0.19 -5.01
CA GLY A 149 -14.51 0.17 -4.62
C GLY A 149 -14.61 0.35 -3.12
N GLY A 150 -15.73 0.90 -2.68
CA GLY A 150 -16.05 1.10 -1.28
C GLY A 150 -17.37 1.83 -1.11
N ARG A 151 -17.98 1.68 0.04
CA ARG A 151 -19.22 2.37 0.42
C ARG A 151 -19.27 2.58 1.92
N CYS A 152 -20.05 3.58 2.33
CA CYS A 152 -20.37 3.86 3.72
C CYS A 152 -21.90 3.82 3.94
N TRP A 153 -22.31 3.40 5.12
CA TRP A 153 -23.71 3.39 5.56
C TRP A 153 -23.78 3.61 7.07
N ALA A 154 -24.93 4.11 7.55
CA ALA A 154 -25.23 4.08 8.97
C ALA A 154 -25.67 2.67 9.37
N ASP A 155 -25.04 2.09 10.40
CA ASP A 155 -25.36 0.74 10.85
C ASP A 155 -26.78 0.68 11.43
N PRO A 156 -27.71 -0.12 10.87
CA PRO A 156 -29.09 -0.17 11.36
C PRO A 156 -29.26 -0.93 12.67
N GLU A 157 -28.32 -1.80 13.05
CA GLU A 157 -28.40 -2.61 14.27
C GLU A 157 -27.80 -1.87 15.47
N LEU A 158 -26.71 -1.14 15.27
CA LEU A 158 -26.02 -0.39 16.32
C LEU A 158 -26.66 0.98 16.59
N ASN A 159 -27.30 1.62 15.62
CA ASN A 159 -27.97 2.91 15.75
C ASN A 159 -29.38 2.77 16.40
N THR A 160 -29.43 2.19 17.58
CA THR A 160 -30.67 2.09 18.36
C THR A 160 -31.08 3.44 18.92
N ALA A 161 -32.37 3.58 19.29
CA ALA A 161 -32.87 4.78 19.98
C ALA A 161 -32.05 5.12 21.23
N GLN A 162 -31.63 4.11 22.00
CA GLN A 162 -30.79 4.31 23.18
C GLN A 162 -29.40 4.82 22.82
N ALA A 163 -28.75 4.26 21.78
CA ALA A 163 -27.42 4.72 21.31
C ALA A 163 -27.50 6.20 20.90
N ILE A 164 -28.53 6.58 20.15
CA ILE A 164 -28.76 7.97 19.73
C ILE A 164 -29.02 8.88 20.93
N ALA A 165 -29.82 8.44 21.90
CA ALA A 165 -30.07 9.20 23.13
C ALA A 165 -28.79 9.40 23.97
N ASP A 166 -27.86 8.45 23.90
CA ASP A 166 -26.55 8.52 24.54
C ASP A 166 -25.52 9.34 23.70
N GLY A 167 -25.94 9.96 22.59
CA GLY A 167 -25.10 10.77 21.74
C GLY A 167 -24.14 9.96 20.83
N ARG A 168 -24.45 8.68 20.56
CA ARG A 168 -23.62 7.80 19.75
C ARG A 168 -24.27 7.52 18.40
N VAL A 169 -23.47 7.62 17.33
CA VAL A 169 -23.85 7.23 15.97
C VAL A 169 -22.74 6.36 15.37
N TYR A 170 -23.13 5.26 14.75
CA TYR A 170 -22.22 4.28 14.14
C TYR A 170 -22.37 4.33 12.62
N PHE A 171 -21.23 4.53 11.97
CA PHE A 171 -21.09 4.47 10.52
C PHE A 171 -20.10 3.37 10.18
N ASP A 172 -20.55 2.45 9.35
CA ASP A 172 -19.68 1.43 8.76
C ASP A 172 -19.24 1.84 7.37
N PHE A 173 -18.07 1.43 6.99
CA PHE A 173 -17.62 1.53 5.62
C PHE A 173 -16.79 0.32 5.22
N ASP A 174 -16.87 -0.04 3.97
CA ASP A 174 -16.03 -1.05 3.34
C ASP A 174 -15.17 -0.42 2.23
N PHE A 175 -14.09 -1.10 1.87
CA PHE A 175 -13.29 -0.78 0.69
C PHE A 175 -12.44 -1.96 0.28
N THR A 176 -12.03 -1.98 -0.99
CA THR A 176 -11.06 -2.94 -1.52
C THR A 176 -9.87 -2.18 -2.11
N ALA A 177 -8.69 -2.36 -1.53
CA ALA A 177 -7.45 -1.81 -2.08
C ALA A 177 -6.92 -2.69 -3.22
N PRO A 178 -6.21 -2.13 -4.23
CA PRO A 178 -5.51 -2.93 -5.22
C PRO A 178 -4.33 -3.67 -4.58
N TYR A 179 -4.14 -4.94 -4.97
CA TYR A 179 -3.02 -5.74 -4.52
C TYR A 179 -1.85 -5.63 -5.50
N PRO A 180 -0.60 -5.57 -5.01
CA PRO A 180 0.58 -5.57 -5.87
C PRO A 180 0.80 -6.95 -6.49
N ALA A 181 1.23 -6.98 -7.75
CA ALA A 181 1.64 -8.21 -8.42
C ALA A 181 3.05 -8.60 -7.94
N GLU A 182 3.15 -9.52 -6.99
CA GLU A 182 4.44 -10.06 -6.53
C GLU A 182 4.98 -11.18 -7.43
N HIS A 183 4.08 -11.96 -8.03
CA HIS A 183 4.44 -13.12 -8.82
C HIS A 183 3.73 -13.05 -10.17
N ILE A 184 4.50 -12.91 -11.24
CA ILE A 184 3.99 -12.84 -12.60
C ILE A 184 4.41 -14.12 -13.32
N VAL A 185 3.46 -14.87 -13.85
CA VAL A 185 3.69 -16.11 -14.59
C VAL A 185 3.27 -15.94 -16.04
N PHE A 186 4.21 -16.08 -16.95
CA PHE A 186 3.92 -16.16 -18.39
C PHE A 186 3.88 -17.63 -18.82
N ARG A 187 2.78 -18.03 -19.44
CA ARG A 187 2.62 -19.36 -20.05
C ARG A 187 2.66 -19.22 -21.57
N SER A 188 3.71 -19.73 -22.20
CA SER A 188 3.84 -19.68 -23.65
C SER A 188 3.22 -20.93 -24.30
N HIS A 189 2.50 -20.72 -25.39
CA HIS A 189 1.95 -21.78 -26.21
C HIS A 189 2.41 -21.56 -27.66
N LEU A 190 3.11 -22.56 -28.21
CA LEU A 190 3.42 -22.56 -29.63
C LEU A 190 2.23 -23.10 -30.39
N VAL A 191 1.67 -22.28 -31.29
CA VAL A 191 0.53 -22.66 -32.13
C VAL A 191 0.93 -22.53 -33.60
N GLY A 192 0.30 -23.34 -34.46
CA GLY A 192 0.50 -23.33 -35.92
C GLY A 192 -0.51 -22.45 -36.69
N ASP A 193 -1.50 -21.90 -36.00
CA ASP A 193 -2.66 -21.27 -36.62
C ASP A 193 -2.28 -20.07 -37.54
N TYR A 194 -1.21 -19.35 -37.19
CA TYR A 194 -0.73 -18.22 -37.98
C TYR A 194 0.01 -18.61 -39.28
N LEU A 195 0.26 -19.93 -39.50
CA LEU A 195 0.86 -20.40 -40.76
C LEU A 195 -0.12 -20.28 -41.94
N GLU A 196 -1.42 -20.25 -41.69
CA GLU A 196 -2.45 -20.07 -42.70
C GLU A 196 -2.43 -18.65 -43.31
N GLU A 197 -1.88 -17.66 -42.60
CA GLU A 197 -1.75 -16.27 -43.08
C GLU A 197 -0.61 -16.09 -44.12
N ILE A 198 0.20 -17.12 -44.37
CA ILE A 198 1.33 -17.08 -45.31
C ILE A 198 0.87 -17.43 -46.74
N LEU A 199 -0.30 -18.01 -46.92
CA LEU A 199 -0.88 -18.46 -48.18
C LEU A 199 -1.97 -17.50 -48.69
#